data_8187f3227bce252e232112874d0eb3b5
#
_entry.id   8187f3227bce252e232112874d0eb3b5
#
_cell.length_a   1.000
_cell.length_b   1.000
_cell.length_c   1.000
_cell.angle_alpha   90.00
_cell.angle_beta   90.00
_cell.angle_gamma   90.00
#
_symmetry.space_group_name_H-M   'P 1'
#
loop_
_entity.id
_entity.type
_entity.pdbx_description
1 polymer ?
#
loop_
_entity_poly.entity_id
_entity_poly.type
_entity_poly.pdbx_seq_one_letter_code
_entity_poly.pdbx_strand_id
1 'polypeptide(L)'
;MVLVMQTDAPFWDSLVFDGIDEVEVEAVTAAFGTVEVVARGRAAGATCPDCGLFSDRVHDRYQRRLKDLPLAEQGFGIRLTVRRFICGSVNCQRRTFAEPFSRLAAPHARFTTRLNHALERVGLALAGRAGARLAAQLGFAAGRMTLLRRVMALPDPQFSTPRVLGVDDFAIRRGQTYSTVLTSVEDHRVVDVLPTREAGPLAAWLIRHPGVEIICRDRAGAYAEGARRGAPDALQVADRFHLWQGLGRAVETCVAAHRDSLRNPSPSGMLPGASRMASGRPKNDSEPVGRRAERKKEAHALVHELLAQGRSRRAIARHLGWGLNTVLRYANAARWQDTFRENRPRPSRLDPYKPYLERRFAEGCTSVTRLHGELVADHAPVTYGMVRAHIATFRGAPAEAPPRPPTVRQVTGWLTRHPKTLTEEDRADLKDVLTRCPELDKAAGHVRDFGEILSGRLGSTLPTWIDAVDASQLPGLTGFAVHMRRDLEAVTAGLTLDWSSGSIEGAVNRIKKIKRQLYGRAGFELLRKMILLQ
;
A
#
# COMPACT_ATOMS: atom_id res chain seq x y z
N MET A 1 -35.65 -24.80 -30.25
CA MET A 1 -35.69 -26.27 -30.32
C MET A 1 -35.40 -26.77 -28.89
N VAL A 2 -36.40 -27.36 -28.23
CA VAL A 2 -36.25 -27.93 -26.88
C VAL A 2 -35.82 -29.39 -27.11
N LEU A 3 -34.55 -29.70 -26.82
CA LEU A 3 -34.08 -31.08 -26.80
C LEU A 3 -34.45 -31.68 -25.44
N VAL A 4 -35.51 -32.43 -25.38
CA VAL A 4 -35.78 -33.33 -24.25
C VAL A 4 -34.99 -34.59 -24.55
N MET A 5 -33.80 -34.75 -23.93
CA MET A 5 -33.07 -35.98 -24.02
C MET A 5 -33.66 -36.96 -22.99
N GLN A 6 -34.04 -38.16 -23.43
CA GLN A 6 -34.23 -39.31 -22.54
C GLN A 6 -32.84 -39.62 -21.96
N THR A 7 -32.62 -39.22 -20.73
CA THR A 7 -31.30 -39.13 -20.12
C THR A 7 -30.94 -40.40 -19.39
N ASP A 8 -29.70 -40.82 -19.53
CA ASP A 8 -29.06 -41.76 -18.61
C ASP A 8 -29.00 -41.07 -17.22
N ALA A 9 -30.07 -41.22 -16.45
CA ALA A 9 -30.22 -40.59 -15.13
C ALA A 9 -29.04 -40.93 -14.19
N PRO A 10 -28.50 -42.15 -14.15
CA PRO A 10 -27.29 -42.47 -13.39
C PRO A 10 -26.07 -41.69 -13.78
N PHE A 11 -25.84 -41.44 -15.07
CA PHE A 11 -24.72 -40.62 -15.54
C PHE A 11 -24.86 -39.17 -15.05
N TRP A 12 -26.01 -38.58 -15.20
CA TRP A 12 -26.26 -37.22 -14.74
C TRP A 12 -26.21 -37.08 -13.23
N ASP A 13 -26.67 -38.13 -12.52
CA ASP A 13 -26.59 -38.19 -11.07
C ASP A 13 -25.16 -38.13 -10.57
N SER A 14 -24.27 -38.96 -11.17
CA SER A 14 -22.85 -38.94 -10.84
C SER A 14 -22.15 -37.63 -11.27
N LEU A 15 -22.53 -37.05 -12.39
CA LEU A 15 -21.92 -35.81 -12.89
C LEU A 15 -22.35 -34.58 -12.07
N VAL A 16 -23.63 -34.45 -11.74
CA VAL A 16 -24.22 -33.26 -11.14
C VAL A 16 -24.19 -33.29 -9.62
N PHE A 17 -24.42 -34.50 -9.04
CA PHE A 17 -24.56 -34.68 -7.61
C PHE A 17 -23.48 -35.56 -6.99
N ASP A 18 -22.31 -35.65 -7.61
CA ASP A 18 -21.16 -36.34 -7.04
C ASP A 18 -20.94 -35.95 -5.57
N GLY A 19 -20.95 -36.95 -4.68
CA GLY A 19 -20.91 -36.75 -3.23
C GLY A 19 -22.18 -36.18 -2.60
N ILE A 20 -23.32 -36.05 -3.31
CA ILE A 20 -24.62 -35.61 -2.78
C ILE A 20 -25.64 -36.74 -2.90
N ASP A 21 -25.70 -37.63 -1.93
CA ASP A 21 -26.57 -38.84 -1.95
C ASP A 21 -28.05 -38.52 -1.67
N GLU A 22 -28.38 -37.29 -1.30
CA GLU A 22 -29.72 -36.87 -0.89
C GLU A 22 -30.73 -36.80 -2.05
N VAL A 23 -30.24 -36.65 -3.29
CA VAL A 23 -31.05 -36.38 -4.48
C VAL A 23 -30.81 -37.38 -5.60
N GLU A 24 -31.77 -37.51 -6.50
CA GLU A 24 -31.66 -38.23 -7.76
C GLU A 24 -32.23 -37.42 -8.92
N VAL A 25 -31.67 -37.59 -10.11
CA VAL A 25 -32.11 -36.92 -11.33
C VAL A 25 -33.29 -37.63 -11.94
N GLU A 26 -34.37 -36.89 -12.23
CA GLU A 26 -35.55 -37.38 -12.95
C GLU A 26 -35.49 -37.03 -14.45
N ALA A 27 -35.03 -35.83 -14.77
CA ALA A 27 -34.93 -35.37 -16.16
C ALA A 27 -33.90 -34.25 -16.29
N VAL A 28 -33.33 -34.11 -17.48
CA VAL A 28 -32.45 -32.99 -17.87
C VAL A 28 -32.96 -32.37 -19.16
N THR A 29 -33.08 -31.06 -19.17
CA THR A 29 -33.46 -30.27 -20.35
C THR A 29 -32.42 -29.20 -20.64
N ALA A 30 -32.07 -29.04 -21.90
CA ALA A 30 -31.20 -27.97 -22.36
C ALA A 30 -31.91 -27.13 -23.40
N ALA A 31 -32.07 -25.83 -23.12
CA ALA A 31 -32.69 -24.90 -24.03
C ALA A 31 -32.15 -23.45 -23.81
N PHE A 32 -31.97 -22.71 -24.88
CA PHE A 32 -31.62 -21.27 -24.84
C PHE A 32 -30.42 -20.92 -23.94
N GLY A 33 -29.36 -21.72 -23.96
CA GLY A 33 -28.16 -21.48 -23.15
C GLY A 33 -28.33 -21.78 -21.65
N THR A 34 -29.34 -22.57 -21.30
CA THR A 34 -29.59 -22.99 -19.92
C THR A 34 -29.83 -24.49 -19.87
N VAL A 35 -29.18 -25.15 -18.93
CA VAL A 35 -29.43 -26.56 -18.55
C VAL A 35 -30.26 -26.57 -17.27
N GLU A 36 -31.41 -27.21 -17.29
CA GLU A 36 -32.26 -27.39 -16.10
C GLU A 36 -32.35 -28.89 -15.77
N VAL A 37 -31.97 -29.24 -14.56
CA VAL A 37 -32.09 -30.59 -14.01
C VAL A 37 -33.32 -30.65 -13.12
N VAL A 38 -34.21 -31.59 -13.38
CA VAL A 38 -35.33 -31.95 -12.47
C VAL A 38 -34.85 -33.05 -11.56
N ALA A 39 -34.96 -32.81 -10.25
CA ALA A 39 -34.48 -33.72 -9.23
C ALA A 39 -35.46 -33.86 -8.07
N ARG A 40 -35.38 -34.98 -7.36
CA ARG A 40 -36.16 -35.24 -6.16
C ARG A 40 -35.30 -35.90 -5.05
N GLY A 41 -35.86 -36.00 -3.85
CA GLY A 41 -35.22 -36.74 -2.76
C GLY A 41 -35.18 -38.23 -3.01
N ARG A 42 -34.00 -38.82 -2.80
CA ARG A 42 -33.76 -40.28 -2.96
C ARG A 42 -34.30 -41.08 -1.79
N ALA A 43 -34.22 -40.57 -0.57
CA ALA A 43 -34.62 -41.28 0.64
C ALA A 43 -36.12 -41.57 0.66
N ALA A 44 -36.56 -42.67 1.24
CA ALA A 44 -37.98 -43.03 1.40
C ALA A 44 -38.75 -42.04 2.26
N GLY A 45 -38.09 -41.43 3.26
CA GLY A 45 -38.66 -40.45 4.18
C GLY A 45 -37.58 -39.58 4.80
N ALA A 46 -37.93 -38.85 5.86
CA ALA A 46 -36.97 -37.98 6.57
C ALA A 46 -37.26 -37.94 8.08
N THR A 47 -36.30 -37.54 8.88
CA THR A 47 -36.40 -37.35 10.32
C THR A 47 -36.92 -35.96 10.66
N CYS A 48 -37.87 -35.90 11.60
CA CYS A 48 -38.38 -34.64 12.13
C CYS A 48 -37.25 -33.87 12.83
N PRO A 49 -36.99 -32.61 12.49
CA PRO A 49 -35.88 -31.86 13.05
C PRO A 49 -36.01 -31.54 14.55
N ASP A 50 -37.24 -31.60 15.11
CA ASP A 50 -37.49 -31.27 16.52
C ASP A 50 -37.46 -32.50 17.44
N CYS A 51 -38.02 -33.64 17.00
CA CYS A 51 -38.12 -34.83 17.86
C CYS A 51 -37.31 -36.04 17.36
N GLY A 52 -36.66 -35.95 16.18
CA GLY A 52 -35.86 -37.05 15.63
C GLY A 52 -36.64 -38.25 15.08
N LEU A 53 -38.01 -38.27 15.15
CA LEU A 53 -38.81 -39.38 14.66
C LEU A 53 -38.81 -39.41 13.11
N PHE A 54 -38.51 -40.56 12.55
CA PHE A 54 -38.59 -40.77 11.09
C PHE A 54 -40.04 -40.81 10.62
N SER A 55 -40.29 -40.24 9.43
CA SER A 55 -41.59 -40.29 8.76
C SER A 55 -41.41 -40.40 7.25
N ASP A 56 -42.22 -41.30 6.64
CA ASP A 56 -42.43 -41.47 5.20
C ASP A 56 -43.78 -40.93 4.72
N ARG A 57 -44.64 -40.47 5.66
CA ARG A 57 -45.98 -39.97 5.41
C ARG A 57 -45.95 -38.59 4.78
N VAL A 58 -46.07 -38.55 3.45
CA VAL A 58 -46.06 -37.27 2.69
C VAL A 58 -47.37 -36.53 2.91
N HIS A 59 -47.28 -35.30 3.40
CA HIS A 59 -48.38 -34.34 3.51
C HIS A 59 -48.60 -33.58 2.22
N ASP A 60 -47.51 -33.05 1.59
CA ASP A 60 -47.55 -32.19 0.42
C ASP A 60 -46.22 -32.22 -0.32
N ARG A 61 -46.20 -31.69 -1.56
CA ARG A 61 -45.00 -31.50 -2.39
C ARG A 61 -45.00 -30.13 -2.98
N TYR A 62 -43.81 -29.50 -3.04
CA TYR A 62 -43.60 -28.23 -3.71
C TYR A 62 -42.27 -28.22 -4.44
N GLN A 63 -42.15 -27.33 -5.43
CA GLN A 63 -40.91 -27.19 -6.20
C GLN A 63 -40.08 -26.02 -5.73
N ARG A 64 -38.77 -26.22 -5.60
CA ARG A 64 -37.76 -25.19 -5.42
C ARG A 64 -36.93 -25.06 -6.68
N ARG A 65 -36.60 -23.82 -7.06
CA ARG A 65 -35.63 -23.57 -8.11
C ARG A 65 -34.35 -23.08 -7.49
N LEU A 66 -33.26 -23.83 -7.72
CA LEU A 66 -31.92 -23.50 -7.25
C LEU A 66 -31.07 -23.14 -8.46
N LYS A 67 -30.28 -22.08 -8.35
CA LYS A 67 -29.20 -21.80 -9.28
C LYS A 67 -27.96 -22.53 -8.82
N ASP A 68 -27.14 -22.97 -9.79
CA ASP A 68 -25.90 -23.66 -9.55
C ASP A 68 -24.76 -23.12 -10.41
N LEU A 69 -23.57 -23.69 -10.30
CA LEU A 69 -22.45 -23.38 -11.15
C LEU A 69 -22.76 -23.68 -12.61
N PRO A 70 -22.36 -22.85 -13.57
CA PRO A 70 -22.60 -23.10 -15.00
C PRO A 70 -21.95 -24.41 -15.44
N LEU A 71 -22.58 -25.05 -16.39
CA LEU A 71 -22.06 -26.25 -17.06
C LEU A 71 -21.71 -25.88 -18.50
N ALA A 72 -20.44 -25.99 -18.91
CA ALA A 72 -19.96 -25.67 -20.25
C ALA A 72 -20.45 -24.26 -20.71
N GLU A 73 -20.26 -23.23 -19.87
CA GLU A 73 -20.68 -21.84 -20.09
C GLU A 73 -22.19 -21.62 -20.15
N GLN A 74 -23.00 -22.66 -20.02
CA GLN A 74 -24.46 -22.54 -19.97
C GLN A 74 -24.95 -22.31 -18.54
N GLY A 75 -25.96 -21.46 -18.37
CA GLY A 75 -26.64 -21.29 -17.08
C GLY A 75 -27.16 -22.63 -16.59
N PHE A 76 -26.96 -22.93 -15.30
CA PHE A 76 -27.36 -24.22 -14.72
C PHE A 76 -28.32 -24.01 -13.57
N GLY A 77 -29.44 -24.71 -13.62
CA GLY A 77 -30.50 -24.68 -12.59
C GLY A 77 -30.99 -26.03 -12.22
N ILE A 78 -31.43 -26.17 -10.96
CA ILE A 78 -32.01 -27.38 -10.43
C ILE A 78 -33.46 -27.07 -10.01
N ARG A 79 -34.41 -27.82 -10.57
CA ARG A 79 -35.81 -27.83 -10.16
C ARG A 79 -35.99 -29.00 -9.20
N LEU A 80 -35.95 -28.72 -7.90
CA LEU A 80 -35.99 -29.72 -6.85
C LEU A 80 -37.41 -29.90 -6.33
N THR A 81 -37.96 -31.11 -6.41
CA THR A 81 -39.20 -31.48 -5.78
C THR A 81 -38.95 -31.82 -4.31
N VAL A 82 -39.52 -31.03 -3.42
CA VAL A 82 -39.39 -31.15 -1.97
C VAL A 82 -40.68 -31.72 -1.39
N ARG A 83 -40.58 -32.78 -0.60
CA ARG A 83 -41.72 -33.37 0.12
C ARG A 83 -41.84 -32.71 1.50
N ARG A 84 -43.07 -32.55 1.95
CA ARG A 84 -43.38 -32.26 3.36
C ARG A 84 -43.94 -33.53 4.00
N PHE A 85 -43.36 -33.90 5.12
CA PHE A 85 -43.76 -35.08 5.88
C PHE A 85 -44.60 -34.70 7.10
N ILE A 86 -45.47 -35.61 7.53
CA ILE A 86 -46.24 -35.48 8.77
C ILE A 86 -45.38 -36.04 9.90
N CYS A 87 -45.23 -35.30 10.98
CA CYS A 87 -44.61 -35.82 12.20
C CYS A 87 -45.62 -36.70 12.93
N GLY A 88 -45.25 -37.97 13.14
CA GLY A 88 -46.12 -38.94 13.81
C GLY A 88 -46.07 -38.90 15.34
N SER A 89 -45.20 -38.08 15.94
CA SER A 89 -45.07 -37.98 17.39
C SER A 89 -46.21 -37.14 17.99
N VAL A 90 -46.96 -37.71 18.91
CA VAL A 90 -48.03 -36.99 19.63
C VAL A 90 -47.52 -35.89 20.54
N ASN A 91 -46.28 -36.01 21.02
CA ASN A 91 -45.63 -35.05 21.93
C ASN A 91 -44.81 -33.96 21.19
N CYS A 92 -44.74 -34.02 19.85
CA CYS A 92 -44.02 -33.04 19.08
C CYS A 92 -44.94 -31.89 18.68
N GLN A 93 -44.50 -30.66 18.92
CA GLN A 93 -45.24 -29.46 18.50
C GLN A 93 -45.25 -29.27 16.99
N ARG A 94 -44.28 -29.87 16.29
CA ARG A 94 -44.17 -29.79 14.82
C ARG A 94 -45.09 -30.79 14.16
N ARG A 95 -46.09 -30.31 13.47
CA ARG A 95 -47.06 -31.18 12.75
C ARG A 95 -46.53 -31.65 11.40
N THR A 96 -45.82 -30.79 10.69
CA THR A 96 -45.23 -31.13 9.39
C THR A 96 -43.82 -30.52 9.27
N PHE A 97 -42.94 -31.15 8.51
CA PHE A 97 -41.59 -30.67 8.22
C PHE A 97 -41.22 -30.94 6.76
N ALA A 98 -40.39 -30.08 6.20
CA ALA A 98 -39.86 -30.24 4.84
C ALA A 98 -38.69 -31.21 4.82
N GLU A 99 -38.59 -31.98 3.75
CA GLU A 99 -37.42 -32.82 3.47
C GLU A 99 -36.13 -32.01 3.49
N PRO A 100 -35.11 -32.40 4.24
CA PRO A 100 -33.85 -31.71 4.29
C PRO A 100 -32.96 -32.11 3.10
N PHE A 101 -32.22 -31.15 2.56
CA PHE A 101 -31.19 -31.33 1.51
C PHE A 101 -29.95 -30.57 1.93
N SER A 102 -29.37 -30.91 3.08
CA SER A 102 -28.36 -30.13 3.77
C SER A 102 -27.06 -30.00 2.98
N ARG A 103 -26.70 -31.02 2.19
CA ARG A 103 -25.51 -31.03 1.33
C ARG A 103 -25.74 -30.25 0.04
N LEU A 104 -26.96 -30.26 -0.50
CA LEU A 104 -27.30 -29.54 -1.73
C LEU A 104 -27.56 -28.04 -1.49
N ALA A 105 -28.43 -27.69 -0.57
CA ALA A 105 -28.84 -26.33 -0.31
C ALA A 105 -29.49 -26.15 1.07
N ALA A 106 -29.15 -25.06 1.77
CA ALA A 106 -29.83 -24.69 3.01
C ALA A 106 -31.35 -24.46 2.82
N PRO A 107 -32.17 -24.55 3.88
CA PRO A 107 -33.58 -24.18 3.82
C PRO A 107 -33.78 -22.79 3.20
N HIS A 108 -34.77 -22.65 2.32
CA HIS A 108 -35.12 -21.41 1.61
C HIS A 108 -33.98 -20.80 0.74
N ALA A 109 -32.86 -21.46 0.58
CA ALA A 109 -31.80 -20.99 -0.30
C ALA A 109 -32.23 -20.99 -1.76
N ARG A 110 -31.74 -19.99 -2.53
CA ARG A 110 -31.93 -19.89 -4.00
C ARG A 110 -30.72 -20.38 -4.78
N PHE A 111 -29.62 -20.65 -4.08
CA PHE A 111 -28.35 -21.13 -4.62
C PHE A 111 -27.97 -22.44 -3.96
N THR A 112 -27.32 -23.30 -4.72
CA THR A 112 -26.69 -24.50 -4.14
C THR A 112 -25.53 -24.10 -3.21
N THR A 113 -25.15 -25.03 -2.33
CA THR A 113 -24.03 -24.86 -1.40
C THR A 113 -22.73 -24.55 -2.16
N ARG A 114 -22.46 -25.29 -3.27
CA ARG A 114 -21.24 -25.08 -4.08
C ARG A 114 -21.22 -23.72 -4.79
N LEU A 115 -22.37 -23.24 -5.31
CA LEU A 115 -22.45 -21.90 -5.87
C LEU A 115 -22.26 -20.84 -4.78
N ASN A 116 -22.81 -21.03 -3.58
CA ASN A 116 -22.56 -20.13 -2.46
C ASN A 116 -21.08 -20.04 -2.11
N HIS A 117 -20.37 -21.17 -2.04
CA HIS A 117 -18.93 -21.19 -1.79
C HIS A 117 -18.13 -20.47 -2.90
N ALA A 118 -18.52 -20.62 -4.18
CA ALA A 118 -17.90 -19.90 -5.27
C ALA A 118 -18.13 -18.39 -5.13
N LEU A 119 -19.34 -17.95 -4.80
CA LEU A 119 -19.67 -16.54 -4.57
C LEU A 119 -18.92 -15.96 -3.36
N GLU A 120 -18.73 -16.72 -2.29
CA GLU A 120 -17.94 -16.36 -1.11
C GLU A 120 -16.48 -16.12 -1.50
N ARG A 121 -15.87 -17.07 -2.22
CA ARG A 121 -14.47 -16.93 -2.71
C ARG A 121 -14.31 -15.71 -3.64
N VAL A 122 -15.25 -15.51 -4.58
CA VAL A 122 -15.25 -14.33 -5.46
C VAL A 122 -15.43 -13.04 -4.64
N GLY A 123 -16.31 -13.05 -3.65
CA GLY A 123 -16.54 -11.91 -2.75
C GLY A 123 -15.31 -11.57 -1.92
N LEU A 124 -14.62 -12.56 -1.37
CA LEU A 124 -13.36 -12.38 -0.63
C LEU A 124 -12.25 -11.87 -1.54
N ALA A 125 -12.09 -12.47 -2.73
CA ALA A 125 -11.02 -12.09 -3.65
C ALA A 125 -11.18 -10.67 -4.24
N LEU A 126 -12.41 -10.25 -4.57
CA LEU A 126 -12.68 -9.06 -5.40
C LEU A 126 -13.69 -8.07 -4.79
N ALA A 127 -14.23 -8.36 -3.62
CA ALA A 127 -15.32 -7.60 -2.99
C ALA A 127 -16.58 -7.49 -3.90
N GLY A 128 -17.38 -6.42 -3.74
CA GLY A 128 -18.71 -6.36 -4.35
C GLY A 128 -18.74 -6.12 -5.86
N ARG A 129 -18.22 -4.98 -6.33
CA ARG A 129 -18.40 -4.57 -7.75
C ARG A 129 -17.55 -5.38 -8.73
N ALA A 130 -16.27 -5.56 -8.42
CA ALA A 130 -15.37 -6.34 -9.27
C ALA A 130 -15.76 -7.82 -9.25
N GLY A 131 -16.12 -8.34 -8.06
CA GLY A 131 -16.64 -9.71 -7.92
C GLY A 131 -17.91 -9.95 -8.71
N ALA A 132 -18.87 -9.01 -8.70
CA ALA A 132 -20.11 -9.12 -9.49
C ALA A 132 -19.84 -9.18 -11.00
N ARG A 133 -18.86 -8.41 -11.50
CA ARG A 133 -18.46 -8.48 -12.92
C ARG A 133 -17.84 -9.83 -13.26
N LEU A 134 -16.91 -10.32 -12.41
CA LEU A 134 -16.30 -11.62 -12.63
C LEU A 134 -17.36 -12.74 -12.57
N ALA A 135 -18.23 -12.75 -11.56
CA ALA A 135 -19.28 -13.73 -11.44
C ALA A 135 -20.19 -13.76 -12.69
N ALA A 136 -20.51 -12.59 -13.26
CA ALA A 136 -21.28 -12.51 -14.50
C ALA A 136 -20.52 -13.09 -15.71
N GLN A 137 -19.21 -12.81 -15.82
CA GLN A 137 -18.36 -13.38 -16.88
C GLN A 137 -18.21 -14.91 -16.76
N LEU A 138 -18.24 -15.43 -15.54
CA LEU A 138 -18.20 -16.87 -15.26
C LEU A 138 -19.57 -17.55 -15.37
N GLY A 139 -20.62 -16.83 -15.80
CA GLY A 139 -21.95 -17.39 -16.05
C GLY A 139 -22.86 -17.55 -14.82
N PHE A 140 -22.41 -17.16 -13.62
CA PHE A 140 -23.25 -17.21 -12.39
C PHE A 140 -23.50 -15.82 -11.79
N ALA A 141 -24.16 -14.97 -12.55
CA ALA A 141 -24.41 -13.58 -12.18
C ALA A 141 -24.97 -13.42 -10.76
N ALA A 142 -24.29 -12.63 -9.94
CA ALA A 142 -24.72 -12.25 -8.62
C ALA A 142 -24.53 -10.75 -8.39
N GLY A 143 -25.50 -10.13 -7.71
CA GLY A 143 -25.39 -8.70 -7.37
C GLY A 143 -24.29 -8.44 -6.34
N ARG A 144 -23.71 -7.25 -6.38
CA ARG A 144 -22.67 -6.78 -5.45
C ARG A 144 -23.04 -7.01 -3.97
N MET A 145 -24.31 -6.76 -3.62
CA MET A 145 -24.78 -6.92 -2.25
C MET A 145 -24.92 -8.38 -1.85
N THR A 146 -25.21 -9.27 -2.81
CA THR A 146 -25.23 -10.72 -2.57
C THR A 146 -23.86 -11.21 -2.15
N LEU A 147 -22.80 -10.83 -2.89
CA LEU A 147 -21.41 -11.18 -2.57
C LEU A 147 -21.02 -10.68 -1.17
N LEU A 148 -21.29 -9.40 -0.89
CA LEU A 148 -20.93 -8.82 0.42
C LEU A 148 -21.71 -9.49 1.58
N ARG A 149 -23.00 -9.79 1.40
CA ARG A 149 -23.77 -10.53 2.42
C ARG A 149 -23.22 -11.94 2.65
N ARG A 150 -22.75 -12.62 1.61
CA ARG A 150 -22.10 -13.93 1.75
C ARG A 150 -20.81 -13.84 2.55
N VAL A 151 -19.96 -12.89 2.23
CA VAL A 151 -18.74 -12.64 3.01
C VAL A 151 -19.05 -12.33 4.47
N MET A 152 -20.05 -11.48 4.73
CA MET A 152 -20.45 -11.13 6.11
C MET A 152 -21.06 -12.30 6.87
N ALA A 153 -21.66 -13.27 6.19
CA ALA A 153 -22.25 -14.46 6.81
C ALA A 153 -21.21 -15.55 7.15
N LEU A 154 -20.00 -15.47 6.64
CA LEU A 154 -18.94 -16.41 7.00
C LEU A 154 -18.62 -16.27 8.50
N PRO A 155 -18.30 -17.35 9.20
CA PRO A 155 -17.82 -17.28 10.57
C PRO A 155 -16.48 -16.55 10.62
N ASP A 156 -16.18 -15.93 11.75
CA ASP A 156 -14.83 -15.45 12.02
C ASP A 156 -13.90 -16.65 12.21
N PRO A 157 -12.64 -16.57 11.74
CA PRO A 157 -11.70 -17.65 11.97
C PRO A 157 -11.45 -17.82 13.47
N GLN A 158 -11.40 -19.05 13.92
CA GLN A 158 -11.01 -19.36 15.29
C GLN A 158 -9.49 -19.27 15.43
N PHE A 159 -9.04 -18.73 16.52
CA PHE A 159 -7.61 -18.65 16.85
C PHE A 159 -7.39 -18.96 18.34
N SER A 160 -6.23 -19.46 18.69
CA SER A 160 -5.75 -19.50 20.06
C SER A 160 -5.16 -18.14 20.45
N THR A 161 -5.33 -17.72 21.68
CA THR A 161 -4.70 -16.49 22.17
C THR A 161 -3.19 -16.57 21.96
N PRO A 162 -2.59 -15.62 21.22
CA PRO A 162 -1.14 -15.65 20.98
C PRO A 162 -0.40 -15.29 22.28
N ARG A 163 0.73 -15.93 22.53
CA ARG A 163 1.60 -15.60 23.63
C ARG A 163 2.28 -14.25 23.42
N VAL A 164 2.66 -13.95 22.18
CA VAL A 164 3.27 -12.66 21.78
C VAL A 164 2.30 -11.92 20.84
N LEU A 165 1.70 -10.86 21.37
CA LEU A 165 0.72 -10.04 20.65
C LEU A 165 1.38 -8.78 20.09
N GLY A 166 1.20 -8.54 18.81
CA GLY A 166 1.56 -7.29 18.16
C GLY A 166 0.36 -6.35 18.04
N VAL A 167 0.55 -5.08 18.37
CA VAL A 167 -0.47 -4.03 18.36
C VAL A 167 0.03 -2.84 17.56
N ASP A 168 -0.71 -2.47 16.50
CA ASP A 168 -0.40 -1.30 15.68
C ASP A 168 -1.68 -0.62 15.19
N ASP A 169 -1.57 0.63 14.73
CA ASP A 169 -2.70 1.35 14.17
C ASP A 169 -2.65 1.42 12.63
N PHE A 170 -3.81 1.53 12.03
CA PHE A 170 -3.93 1.86 10.62
C PHE A 170 -5.07 2.86 10.39
N ALA A 171 -4.85 3.79 9.45
CA ALA A 171 -5.88 4.76 9.11
C ALA A 171 -7.01 4.11 8.30
N ILE A 172 -8.25 4.14 8.77
CA ILE A 172 -9.44 3.91 7.96
C ILE A 172 -9.61 5.09 6.99
N ARG A 173 -9.57 6.32 7.54
CA ARG A 173 -9.50 7.58 6.78
C ARG A 173 -8.33 8.39 7.28
N ARG A 174 -7.34 8.62 6.40
CA ARG A 174 -6.11 9.32 6.77
C ARG A 174 -6.41 10.67 7.43
N GLY A 175 -5.84 10.90 8.63
CA GLY A 175 -6.03 12.12 9.39
C GLY A 175 -7.35 12.22 10.14
N GLN A 176 -8.28 11.24 10.03
CA GLN A 176 -9.60 11.30 10.66
C GLN A 176 -9.88 10.10 11.56
N THR A 177 -9.84 8.89 11.03
CA THR A 177 -10.27 7.69 11.74
C THR A 177 -9.21 6.62 11.65
N TYR A 178 -8.83 6.06 12.78
CA TYR A 178 -7.86 4.98 12.93
C TYR A 178 -8.49 3.79 13.63
N SER A 179 -8.04 2.60 13.27
CA SER A 179 -8.36 1.33 13.92
C SER A 179 -7.07 0.65 14.35
N THR A 180 -7.17 -0.28 15.30
CA THR A 180 -6.05 -1.07 15.76
C THR A 180 -6.08 -2.46 15.12
N VAL A 181 -4.94 -2.94 14.64
CA VAL A 181 -4.75 -4.33 14.23
C VAL A 181 -4.01 -5.09 15.32
N LEU A 182 -4.51 -6.27 15.64
CA LEU A 182 -3.90 -7.22 16.54
C LEU A 182 -3.34 -8.38 15.72
N THR A 183 -2.08 -8.71 15.94
CA THR A 183 -1.38 -9.77 15.21
C THR A 183 -0.69 -10.73 16.18
N SER A 184 -0.66 -12.00 15.87
CA SER A 184 0.29 -12.92 16.47
C SER A 184 1.67 -12.64 15.85
N VAL A 185 2.66 -12.35 16.70
CA VAL A 185 4.03 -12.09 16.25
C VAL A 185 4.73 -13.39 15.86
N GLU A 186 4.30 -14.53 16.42
CA GLU A 186 4.90 -15.83 16.23
C GLU A 186 4.59 -16.44 14.86
N ASP A 187 3.35 -16.35 14.40
CA ASP A 187 2.89 -16.89 13.11
C ASP A 187 2.51 -15.81 12.08
N HIS A 188 2.67 -14.54 12.42
CA HIS A 188 2.40 -13.38 11.56
C HIS A 188 0.96 -13.24 11.06
N ARG A 189 -0.01 -13.82 11.77
CA ARG A 189 -1.43 -13.76 11.41
C ARG A 189 -2.13 -12.60 12.11
N VAL A 190 -3.07 -12.00 11.41
CA VAL A 190 -3.99 -11.05 12.04
C VAL A 190 -4.97 -11.85 12.91
N VAL A 191 -5.03 -11.50 14.18
CA VAL A 191 -5.89 -12.12 15.19
C VAL A 191 -7.22 -11.39 15.26
N ASP A 192 -7.16 -10.04 15.30
CA ASP A 192 -8.37 -9.23 15.34
C ASP A 192 -8.11 -7.80 14.86
N VAL A 193 -9.19 -7.05 14.68
CA VAL A 193 -9.18 -5.61 14.37
C VAL A 193 -10.12 -4.91 15.32
N LEU A 194 -9.62 -3.89 16.02
CA LEU A 194 -10.42 -3.08 16.95
C LEU A 194 -10.88 -1.78 16.29
N PRO A 195 -12.05 -1.24 16.67
CA PRO A 195 -12.68 -0.12 15.97
C PRO A 195 -11.93 1.21 16.13
N THR A 196 -11.17 1.38 17.23
CA THR A 196 -10.42 2.60 17.52
C THR A 196 -9.01 2.27 18.02
N ARG A 197 -8.17 3.30 18.17
CA ARG A 197 -6.84 3.21 18.79
C ARG A 197 -6.83 3.62 20.27
N GLU A 198 -7.97 3.58 20.92
CA GLU A 198 -8.11 3.92 22.33
C GLU A 198 -7.76 2.75 23.25
N ALA A 199 -7.48 3.05 24.52
CA ALA A 199 -7.09 2.04 25.52
C ALA A 199 -8.22 1.04 25.81
N GLY A 200 -9.49 1.50 25.86
CA GLY A 200 -10.63 0.68 26.25
C GLY A 200 -10.84 -0.58 25.39
N PRO A 201 -10.93 -0.48 24.06
CA PRO A 201 -11.08 -1.63 23.18
C PRO A 201 -9.95 -2.67 23.31
N LEU A 202 -8.70 -2.21 23.45
CA LEU A 202 -7.55 -3.12 23.64
C LEU A 202 -7.64 -3.83 24.99
N ALA A 203 -7.91 -3.10 26.08
CA ALA A 203 -8.07 -3.68 27.41
C ALA A 203 -9.22 -4.72 27.43
N ALA A 204 -10.38 -4.39 26.86
CA ALA A 204 -11.51 -5.30 26.78
C ALA A 204 -11.22 -6.57 25.94
N TRP A 205 -10.40 -6.43 24.88
CA TRP A 205 -9.98 -7.58 24.09
C TRP A 205 -9.05 -8.49 24.91
N LEU A 206 -8.03 -7.94 25.57
CA LEU A 206 -7.06 -8.68 26.38
C LEU A 206 -7.73 -9.43 27.54
N ILE A 207 -8.69 -8.81 28.22
CA ILE A 207 -9.46 -9.45 29.30
C ILE A 207 -10.22 -10.68 28.79
N ARG A 208 -10.77 -10.61 27.57
CA ARG A 208 -11.50 -11.75 26.97
C ARG A 208 -10.60 -12.83 26.39
N HIS A 209 -9.32 -12.54 26.20
CA HIS A 209 -8.34 -13.44 25.61
C HIS A 209 -7.11 -13.54 26.54
N PRO A 210 -7.24 -14.21 27.69
CA PRO A 210 -6.13 -14.38 28.63
C PRO A 210 -5.00 -15.24 28.02
N GLY A 211 -3.78 -15.07 28.49
CA GLY A 211 -2.62 -15.85 28.06
C GLY A 211 -1.62 -15.07 27.20
N VAL A 212 -1.83 -13.77 26.96
CA VAL A 212 -0.82 -12.92 26.34
C VAL A 212 0.28 -12.63 27.37
N GLU A 213 1.53 -13.00 27.06
CA GLU A 213 2.72 -12.78 27.92
C GLU A 213 3.52 -11.55 27.47
N ILE A 214 3.54 -11.26 26.17
CA ILE A 214 4.32 -10.15 25.59
C ILE A 214 3.44 -9.34 24.65
N ILE A 215 3.50 -8.01 24.78
CA ILE A 215 2.77 -7.08 23.92
C ILE A 215 3.76 -6.14 23.19
N CYS A 216 4.00 -6.42 21.91
CA CYS A 216 4.79 -5.55 21.03
C CYS A 216 3.90 -4.41 20.50
N ARG A 217 4.25 -3.16 20.80
CA ARG A 217 3.45 -1.97 20.48
C ARG A 217 4.30 -0.77 20.10
N ASP A 218 3.68 0.18 19.40
CA ASP A 218 4.23 1.52 19.34
C ASP A 218 4.16 2.19 20.73
N ARG A 219 4.77 3.36 20.86
CA ARG A 219 4.82 4.09 22.13
C ARG A 219 3.60 4.98 22.38
N ALA A 220 2.42 4.70 21.75
CA ALA A 220 1.20 5.42 22.04
C ALA A 220 0.73 5.14 23.46
N GLY A 221 0.46 6.20 24.24
CA GLY A 221 0.02 6.09 25.63
C GLY A 221 -1.26 5.28 25.79
N ALA A 222 -2.16 5.33 24.81
CA ALA A 222 -3.39 4.54 24.82
C ALA A 222 -3.12 3.02 24.80
N TYR A 223 -2.14 2.57 24.02
CA TYR A 223 -1.79 1.15 23.99
C TYR A 223 -1.08 0.69 25.25
N ALA A 224 -0.19 1.54 25.81
CA ALA A 224 0.43 1.28 27.10
C ALA A 224 -0.61 1.13 28.21
N GLU A 225 -1.59 2.02 28.25
CA GLU A 225 -2.69 2.00 29.20
C GLU A 225 -3.62 0.79 28.99
N GLY A 226 -4.01 0.50 27.72
CA GLY A 226 -4.82 -0.64 27.37
C GLY A 226 -4.18 -1.98 27.77
N ALA A 227 -2.87 -2.13 27.54
CA ALA A 227 -2.09 -3.29 27.94
C ALA A 227 -2.06 -3.46 29.47
N ARG A 228 -1.74 -2.39 30.22
CA ARG A 228 -1.72 -2.44 31.69
C ARG A 228 -3.08 -2.82 32.30
N ARG A 229 -4.16 -2.35 31.73
CA ARG A 229 -5.52 -2.64 32.20
C ARG A 229 -6.01 -4.03 31.81
N GLY A 230 -5.65 -4.52 30.62
CA GLY A 230 -6.16 -5.77 30.07
C GLY A 230 -5.29 -6.99 30.33
N ALA A 231 -3.98 -6.79 30.45
CA ALA A 231 -3.00 -7.86 30.72
C ALA A 231 -1.85 -7.27 31.56
N PRO A 232 -2.09 -7.02 32.87
CA PRO A 232 -1.14 -6.33 33.76
C PRO A 232 0.20 -7.06 33.88
N ASP A 233 0.21 -8.38 33.78
CA ASP A 233 1.41 -9.22 33.90
C ASP A 233 2.18 -9.35 32.58
N ALA A 234 1.62 -8.89 31.47
CA ALA A 234 2.26 -8.99 30.16
C ALA A 234 3.40 -7.96 30.01
N LEU A 235 4.57 -8.44 29.58
CA LEU A 235 5.70 -7.59 29.30
C LEU A 235 5.44 -6.74 28.04
N GLN A 236 5.51 -5.42 28.17
CA GLN A 236 5.37 -4.53 27.04
C GLN A 236 6.72 -4.30 26.36
N VAL A 237 6.72 -4.35 25.03
CA VAL A 237 7.92 -4.22 24.19
C VAL A 237 7.71 -3.11 23.17
N ALA A 238 8.52 -2.05 23.24
CA ALA A 238 8.42 -0.94 22.31
C ALA A 238 8.98 -1.30 20.93
N ASP A 239 8.34 -0.82 19.88
CA ASP A 239 8.78 -1.05 18.51
C ASP A 239 10.07 -0.31 18.17
N ARG A 240 11.10 -1.07 17.80
CA ARG A 240 12.41 -0.56 17.38
C ARG A 240 12.36 0.37 16.17
N PHE A 241 11.49 0.10 15.19
CA PHE A 241 11.33 0.97 14.03
C PHE A 241 10.83 2.36 14.43
N HIS A 242 9.83 2.42 15.31
CA HIS A 242 9.29 3.68 15.81
C HIS A 242 10.29 4.41 16.73
N LEU A 243 11.14 3.69 17.46
CA LEU A 243 12.25 4.29 18.21
C LEU A 243 13.24 4.97 17.25
N TRP A 244 13.70 4.27 16.22
CA TRP A 244 14.63 4.84 15.23
C TRP A 244 14.02 6.02 14.46
N GLN A 245 12.77 5.90 14.07
CA GLN A 245 12.04 7.00 13.41
C GLN A 245 11.90 8.22 14.33
N GLY A 246 11.64 7.99 15.63
CA GLY A 246 11.59 9.05 16.65
C GLY A 246 12.93 9.76 16.80
N LEU A 247 14.03 8.99 16.87
CA LEU A 247 15.39 9.54 16.87
C LEU A 247 15.66 10.37 15.62
N GLY A 248 15.29 9.88 14.43
CA GLY A 248 15.48 10.62 13.17
C GLY A 248 14.80 11.99 13.18
N ARG A 249 13.60 12.09 13.74
CA ARG A 249 12.89 13.38 13.90
C ARG A 249 13.59 14.29 14.92
N ALA A 250 14.09 13.73 16.00
CA ALA A 250 14.85 14.48 17.00
C ALA A 250 16.15 15.05 16.41
N VAL A 251 16.85 14.24 15.62
CA VAL A 251 18.07 14.67 14.86
C VAL A 251 17.73 15.76 13.86
N GLU A 252 16.63 15.62 13.09
CA GLU A 252 16.20 16.66 12.16
C GLU A 252 15.96 18.00 12.86
N THR A 253 15.33 17.95 14.06
CA THR A 253 15.13 19.15 14.89
C THR A 253 16.46 19.74 15.35
N CYS A 254 17.41 18.89 15.76
CA CYS A 254 18.75 19.33 16.16
C CYS A 254 19.50 19.98 15.00
N VAL A 255 19.54 19.35 13.83
CA VAL A 255 20.19 19.91 12.63
C VAL A 255 19.54 21.22 12.18
N ALA A 256 18.20 21.30 12.27
CA ALA A 256 17.48 22.53 11.93
C ALA A 256 17.81 23.70 12.86
N ALA A 257 18.02 23.44 14.15
CA ALA A 257 18.44 24.45 15.12
C ALA A 257 19.87 24.98 14.84
N HIS A 258 20.72 24.15 14.22
CA HIS A 258 22.11 24.51 13.86
C HIS A 258 22.26 24.81 12.36
N ARG A 259 21.20 25.25 11.69
CA ARG A 259 21.17 25.45 10.24
C ARG A 259 22.23 26.46 9.73
N ASP A 260 22.58 27.44 10.54
CA ASP A 260 23.56 28.47 10.14
C ASP A 260 24.98 27.89 10.05
N SER A 261 25.30 26.87 10.85
CA SER A 261 26.59 26.16 10.80
C SER A 261 26.72 25.28 9.55
N LEU A 262 25.62 25.03 8.81
CA LEU A 262 25.67 24.27 7.55
C LEU A 262 26.18 25.13 6.38
N ARG A 263 26.20 26.47 6.53
CA ARG A 263 26.67 27.36 5.50
C ARG A 263 28.19 27.47 5.58
N ASN A 264 28.88 27.34 4.44
CA ASN A 264 30.30 27.70 4.39
C ASN A 264 30.45 29.17 4.75
N PRO A 265 31.36 29.56 5.64
CA PRO A 265 31.69 30.97 5.83
C PRO A 265 32.12 31.52 4.48
N SER A 266 31.42 32.51 3.95
CA SER A 266 31.90 33.25 2.79
C SER A 266 33.28 33.82 3.16
N PRO A 267 34.32 33.66 2.32
CA PRO A 267 35.59 34.32 2.57
C PRO A 267 35.34 35.82 2.59
N SER A 268 35.44 36.37 3.77
CA SER A 268 35.30 37.81 4.01
C SER A 268 36.48 38.51 3.36
N GLY A 269 36.23 39.30 2.32
CA GLY A 269 37.15 40.31 1.82
C GLY A 269 37.98 39.93 0.60
N MET A 270 37.39 40.12 -0.60
CA MET A 270 38.12 40.68 -1.73
C MET A 270 37.14 41.43 -2.65
N LEU A 271 37.38 42.73 -2.80
CA LEU A 271 36.70 43.61 -3.75
C LEU A 271 36.96 43.15 -5.20
N PRO A 272 35.95 43.20 -6.10
CA PRO A 272 36.17 42.80 -7.48
C PRO A 272 36.84 43.90 -8.27
N GLY A 273 38.06 43.64 -8.69
CA GLY A 273 38.79 44.44 -9.70
C GLY A 273 38.67 43.83 -11.09
N ALA A 274 38.17 44.64 -12.01
CA ALA A 274 38.43 44.73 -13.45
C ALA A 274 38.21 43.49 -14.36
N SER A 275 37.18 43.61 -15.14
CA SER A 275 37.10 43.43 -16.61
C SER A 275 38.06 42.45 -17.30
N ARG A 276 37.47 41.38 -17.89
CA ARG A 276 37.95 40.81 -19.15
C ARG A 276 36.80 40.45 -20.09
N MET A 277 36.97 40.92 -21.30
CA MET A 277 36.06 40.81 -22.43
C MET A 277 35.78 39.37 -22.86
N ALA A 278 34.61 39.21 -23.42
CA ALA A 278 34.03 38.00 -23.97
C ALA A 278 34.91 37.33 -25.03
N SER A 279 35.04 36.03 -24.92
CA SER A 279 35.34 35.15 -26.06
C SER A 279 34.41 33.97 -26.03
N GLY A 280 33.97 33.58 -27.20
CA GLY A 280 32.87 32.65 -27.47
C GLY A 280 32.94 31.32 -26.75
N ARG A 281 31.78 30.81 -26.47
CA ARG A 281 31.52 29.52 -25.86
C ARG A 281 32.05 28.38 -26.76
N PRO A 282 33.00 27.55 -26.32
CA PRO A 282 33.30 26.32 -27.02
C PRO A 282 32.09 25.37 -26.88
N LYS A 283 31.71 24.72 -27.96
CA LYS A 283 30.80 23.57 -27.93
C LYS A 283 31.44 22.50 -27.02
N ASN A 284 30.80 22.23 -25.90
CA ASN A 284 31.24 21.19 -24.99
C ASN A 284 30.90 19.85 -25.64
N ASP A 285 31.86 19.14 -26.20
CA ASP A 285 31.76 17.77 -26.75
C ASP A 285 31.76 16.71 -25.67
N SER A 286 31.41 17.06 -24.43
CA SER A 286 31.28 16.09 -23.37
C SER A 286 30.03 15.22 -23.60
N GLU A 287 30.25 13.91 -23.60
CA GLU A 287 29.20 12.90 -23.77
C GLU A 287 28.13 13.07 -22.69
N PRO A 288 26.83 13.12 -23.06
CA PRO A 288 25.76 13.25 -22.06
C PRO A 288 25.80 12.10 -21.06
N VAL A 289 25.90 12.39 -19.77
CA VAL A 289 26.00 11.42 -18.67
C VAL A 289 24.70 11.36 -17.89
N GLY A 290 24.34 10.17 -17.39
CA GLY A 290 23.24 9.95 -16.47
C GLY A 290 22.15 9.01 -17.01
N ARG A 291 21.23 8.54 -16.13
CA ARG A 291 20.19 7.54 -16.45
C ARG A 291 19.36 7.80 -17.71
N ARG A 292 19.19 9.07 -18.08
CA ARG A 292 18.48 9.44 -19.31
C ARG A 292 19.33 9.19 -20.57
N ALA A 293 20.63 9.39 -20.47
CA ALA A 293 21.58 9.12 -21.55
C ALA A 293 21.72 7.61 -21.77
N GLU A 294 21.88 6.83 -20.73
CA GLU A 294 21.94 5.36 -20.78
C GLU A 294 20.70 4.77 -21.44
N ARG A 295 19.49 5.15 -20.99
CA ARG A 295 18.25 4.69 -21.62
C ARG A 295 18.14 5.02 -23.10
N LYS A 296 18.66 6.16 -23.54
CA LYS A 296 18.66 6.54 -24.96
C LYS A 296 19.68 5.74 -25.75
N LYS A 297 20.85 5.47 -25.17
CA LYS A 297 21.90 4.63 -25.75
C LYS A 297 21.39 3.21 -25.96
N GLU A 298 20.79 2.62 -24.94
CA GLU A 298 20.16 1.28 -25.01
C GLU A 298 19.03 1.22 -26.05
N ALA A 299 18.12 2.20 -26.02
CA ALA A 299 17.01 2.27 -26.96
C ALA A 299 17.48 2.43 -28.42
N HIS A 300 18.52 3.20 -28.67
CA HIS A 300 19.13 3.36 -29.99
C HIS A 300 19.76 2.04 -30.47
N ALA A 301 20.59 1.40 -29.62
CA ALA A 301 21.21 0.13 -29.91
C ALA A 301 20.17 -0.95 -30.25
N LEU A 302 19.11 -1.09 -29.44
CA LEU A 302 18.04 -2.06 -29.65
C LEU A 302 17.30 -1.85 -30.99
N VAL A 303 16.99 -0.59 -31.36
CA VAL A 303 16.32 -0.31 -32.64
C VAL A 303 17.24 -0.64 -33.82
N HIS A 304 18.52 -0.33 -33.74
CA HIS A 304 19.48 -0.62 -34.80
C HIS A 304 19.76 -2.12 -34.93
N GLU A 305 19.80 -2.88 -33.85
CA GLU A 305 19.92 -4.33 -33.86
C GLU A 305 18.71 -4.98 -34.57
N LEU A 306 17.49 -4.55 -34.26
CA LEU A 306 16.29 -5.06 -34.93
C LEU A 306 16.21 -4.67 -36.41
N LEU A 307 16.76 -3.50 -36.78
CA LEU A 307 16.89 -3.10 -38.19
C LEU A 307 17.91 -3.99 -38.93
N ALA A 308 19.06 -4.32 -38.31
CA ALA A 308 20.07 -5.23 -38.88
C ALA A 308 19.51 -6.65 -39.07
N GLN A 309 18.54 -7.07 -38.26
CA GLN A 309 17.78 -8.32 -38.44
C GLN A 309 16.74 -8.25 -39.58
N GLY A 310 16.69 -7.16 -40.36
CA GLY A 310 15.79 -6.99 -41.50
C GLY A 310 14.35 -6.63 -41.14
N ARG A 311 14.06 -6.28 -39.87
CA ARG A 311 12.70 -5.92 -39.47
C ARG A 311 12.31 -4.51 -39.95
N SER A 312 11.10 -4.36 -40.46
CA SER A 312 10.60 -3.04 -40.86
C SER A 312 10.34 -2.15 -39.60
N ARG A 313 10.47 -0.83 -39.77
CA ARG A 313 10.23 0.16 -38.69
C ARG A 313 8.85 0.03 -38.05
N ARG A 314 7.80 -0.34 -38.81
CA ARG A 314 6.46 -0.61 -38.29
C ARG A 314 6.41 -1.92 -37.49
N ALA A 315 7.15 -2.95 -37.91
CA ALA A 315 7.24 -4.21 -37.18
C ALA A 315 7.98 -4.00 -35.84
N ILE A 316 9.05 -3.20 -35.83
CA ILE A 316 9.79 -2.82 -34.61
C ILE A 316 8.90 -2.05 -33.64
N ALA A 317 8.10 -1.08 -34.14
CA ALA A 317 7.17 -0.31 -33.31
C ALA A 317 6.14 -1.22 -32.61
N ARG A 318 5.57 -2.19 -33.33
CA ARG A 318 4.66 -3.19 -32.77
C ARG A 318 5.35 -4.13 -31.78
N HIS A 319 6.54 -4.59 -32.11
CA HIS A 319 7.30 -5.53 -31.28
C HIS A 319 7.70 -4.92 -29.93
N LEU A 320 8.13 -3.66 -29.94
CA LEU A 320 8.56 -2.95 -28.74
C LEU A 320 7.41 -2.24 -27.98
N GLY A 321 6.21 -2.21 -28.55
CA GLY A 321 5.09 -1.44 -28.00
C GLY A 321 5.33 0.08 -28.04
N TRP A 322 6.20 0.57 -28.94
CA TRP A 322 6.55 1.98 -29.04
C TRP A 322 5.78 2.69 -30.16
N GLY A 323 5.56 3.99 -30.00
CA GLY A 323 5.02 4.80 -31.08
C GLY A 323 5.95 4.83 -32.29
N LEU A 324 5.42 4.72 -33.51
CA LEU A 324 6.19 4.72 -34.75
C LEU A 324 7.16 5.91 -34.85
N ASN A 325 6.72 7.10 -34.45
CA ASN A 325 7.58 8.31 -34.46
C ASN A 325 8.79 8.18 -33.51
N THR A 326 8.66 7.41 -32.42
CA THR A 326 9.78 7.12 -31.51
C THR A 326 10.79 6.21 -32.19
N VAL A 327 10.34 5.16 -32.86
CA VAL A 327 11.20 4.24 -33.61
C VAL A 327 11.88 4.95 -34.77
N LEU A 328 11.16 5.78 -35.53
CA LEU A 328 11.72 6.57 -36.63
C LEU A 328 12.84 7.52 -36.14
N ARG A 329 12.67 8.14 -34.98
CA ARG A 329 13.68 9.03 -34.41
C ARG A 329 14.99 8.28 -34.10
N TYR A 330 14.89 7.07 -33.52
CA TYR A 330 16.08 6.25 -33.24
C TYR A 330 16.67 5.64 -34.52
N ALA A 331 15.84 5.16 -35.44
CA ALA A 331 16.25 4.56 -36.69
C ALA A 331 16.95 5.52 -37.66
N ASN A 332 16.61 6.82 -37.59
CA ASN A 332 17.21 7.86 -38.43
C ASN A 332 18.41 8.59 -37.77
N ALA A 333 18.67 8.33 -36.50
CA ALA A 333 19.79 8.90 -35.79
C ALA A 333 21.04 8.06 -36.07
N ALA A 334 22.09 8.68 -36.61
CA ALA A 334 23.38 7.99 -36.86
C ALA A 334 24.07 7.64 -35.52
N ARG A 335 23.95 8.48 -34.52
CA ARG A 335 24.47 8.29 -33.18
C ARG A 335 23.36 8.50 -32.16
N TRP A 336 23.41 7.80 -31.03
CA TRP A 336 22.39 7.94 -29.98
C TRP A 336 22.30 9.34 -29.42
N GLN A 337 23.40 10.10 -29.43
CA GLN A 337 23.46 11.51 -29.04
C GLN A 337 22.53 12.39 -29.90
N ASP A 338 22.38 12.07 -31.19
CA ASP A 338 21.54 12.82 -32.14
C ASP A 338 20.03 12.68 -31.78
N THR A 339 19.69 11.75 -30.90
CA THR A 339 18.32 11.59 -30.39
C THR A 339 17.93 12.64 -29.36
N PHE A 340 18.87 13.44 -28.84
CA PHE A 340 18.55 14.60 -28.04
C PHE A 340 18.03 15.70 -28.96
N ARG A 341 16.80 16.15 -28.75
CA ARG A 341 16.29 17.31 -29.47
C ARG A 341 17.13 18.54 -29.08
N GLU A 342 17.71 19.21 -30.03
CA GLU A 342 18.16 20.58 -29.82
C GLU A 342 16.94 21.39 -29.40
N ASN A 343 17.07 22.07 -28.27
CA ASN A 343 16.06 23.03 -27.82
C ASN A 343 16.10 24.22 -28.78
N ARG A 344 15.38 24.13 -29.89
CA ARG A 344 15.13 25.34 -30.69
C ARG A 344 14.27 26.26 -29.84
N PRO A 345 14.77 27.45 -29.47
CA PRO A 345 13.99 28.40 -28.69
C PRO A 345 12.72 28.73 -29.49
N ARG A 346 11.58 28.55 -28.85
CA ARG A 346 10.32 29.01 -29.44
C ARG A 346 10.34 30.54 -29.47
N PRO A 347 9.82 31.20 -30.52
CA PRO A 347 9.68 32.64 -30.54
C PRO A 347 9.01 33.12 -29.25
N SER A 348 9.68 34.04 -28.57
CA SER A 348 9.21 34.59 -27.31
C SER A 348 8.61 35.97 -27.53
N ARG A 349 7.57 36.32 -26.76
CA ARG A 349 7.01 37.67 -26.74
C ARG A 349 8.05 38.72 -26.32
N LEU A 350 9.15 38.30 -25.69
CA LEU A 350 10.27 39.16 -25.32
C LEU A 350 11.21 39.48 -26.49
N ASP A 351 11.22 38.67 -27.56
CA ASP A 351 12.22 38.78 -28.62
C ASP A 351 12.31 40.20 -29.24
N PRO A 352 11.18 40.90 -29.51
CA PRO A 352 11.26 42.28 -30.03
C PRO A 352 11.91 43.28 -29.07
N TYR A 353 11.85 42.99 -27.78
CA TYR A 353 12.36 43.90 -26.72
C TYR A 353 13.77 43.54 -26.22
N LYS A 354 14.35 42.46 -26.67
CA LYS A 354 15.71 42.04 -26.28
C LYS A 354 16.77 43.11 -26.62
N PRO A 355 16.78 43.70 -27.81
CA PRO A 355 17.78 44.75 -28.11
C PRO A 355 17.68 45.97 -27.19
N TYR A 356 16.46 46.31 -26.76
CA TYR A 356 16.27 47.38 -25.78
C TYR A 356 16.86 47.00 -24.41
N LEU A 357 16.58 45.80 -23.93
CA LEU A 357 17.09 45.31 -22.65
C LEU A 357 18.61 45.19 -22.64
N GLU A 358 19.22 44.77 -23.77
CA GLU A 358 20.66 44.67 -23.95
C GLU A 358 21.33 46.03 -23.86
N ARG A 359 20.77 47.02 -24.56
CA ARG A 359 21.28 48.42 -24.52
C ARG A 359 21.16 48.97 -23.09
N ARG A 360 19.99 48.86 -22.45
CA ARG A 360 19.78 49.38 -21.10
C ARG A 360 20.69 48.70 -20.07
N PHE A 361 20.94 47.40 -20.25
CA PHE A 361 21.88 46.66 -19.40
C PHE A 361 23.34 47.16 -19.61
N ALA A 362 23.74 47.41 -20.84
CA ALA A 362 25.06 47.99 -21.15
C ALA A 362 25.22 49.42 -20.62
N GLU A 363 24.15 50.22 -20.55
CA GLU A 363 24.09 51.54 -19.92
C GLU A 363 24.16 51.47 -18.37
N GLY A 364 24.29 50.28 -17.78
CA GLY A 364 24.45 50.08 -16.34
C GLY A 364 23.14 49.83 -15.57
N CYS A 365 21.99 49.76 -16.24
CA CYS A 365 20.71 49.41 -15.58
C CYS A 365 20.61 47.88 -15.35
N THR A 366 21.05 47.39 -14.21
CA THR A 366 21.03 45.95 -13.86
C THR A 366 19.78 45.50 -13.09
N SER A 367 18.91 46.45 -12.72
CA SER A 367 17.68 46.18 -11.96
C SER A 367 16.58 45.60 -12.85
N VAL A 368 16.27 44.29 -12.67
CA VAL A 368 15.21 43.60 -13.42
C VAL A 368 13.84 44.26 -13.20
N THR A 369 13.56 44.72 -11.97
CA THR A 369 12.29 45.39 -11.61
C THR A 369 12.14 46.69 -12.40
N ARG A 370 13.20 47.48 -12.53
CA ARG A 370 13.19 48.73 -13.28
C ARG A 370 13.04 48.47 -14.78
N LEU A 371 13.83 47.56 -15.35
CA LEU A 371 13.74 47.16 -16.75
C LEU A 371 12.38 46.61 -17.15
N HIS A 372 11.76 45.81 -16.27
CA HIS A 372 10.41 45.34 -16.49
C HIS A 372 9.38 46.46 -16.41
N GLY A 373 9.53 47.40 -15.44
CA GLY A 373 8.65 48.56 -15.31
C GLY A 373 8.70 49.46 -16.54
N GLU A 374 9.89 49.69 -17.13
CA GLU A 374 10.08 50.45 -18.37
C GLU A 374 9.33 49.80 -19.56
N LEU A 375 9.41 48.47 -19.70
CA LEU A 375 8.68 47.73 -20.75
C LEU A 375 7.17 47.70 -20.53
N VAL A 376 6.71 47.66 -19.29
CA VAL A 376 5.28 47.72 -18.95
C VAL A 376 4.71 49.12 -19.26
N ALA A 377 5.46 50.17 -18.97
CA ALA A 377 5.09 51.53 -19.32
C ALA A 377 4.95 51.72 -20.85
N ASP A 378 5.72 50.96 -21.62
CA ASP A 378 5.69 50.95 -23.11
C ASP A 378 4.68 49.89 -23.65
N HIS A 379 3.74 49.43 -22.81
CA HIS A 379 2.70 48.45 -23.15
C HIS A 379 3.21 47.12 -23.71
N ALA A 380 4.45 46.70 -23.43
CA ALA A 380 5.03 45.44 -23.88
C ALA A 380 4.32 44.24 -23.19
N PRO A 381 3.84 43.22 -23.92
CA PRO A 381 3.15 42.06 -23.35
C PRO A 381 4.15 41.04 -22.77
N VAL A 382 5.01 41.47 -21.86
CA VAL A 382 6.08 40.68 -21.26
C VAL A 382 5.88 40.52 -19.75
N THR A 383 6.31 39.38 -19.20
CA THR A 383 6.25 39.15 -17.74
C THR A 383 7.62 39.42 -17.10
N TYR A 384 7.58 39.76 -15.80
CA TYR A 384 8.78 39.89 -14.98
C TYR A 384 9.74 38.69 -15.10
N GLY A 385 9.17 37.46 -15.12
CA GLY A 385 9.94 36.22 -15.28
C GLY A 385 10.70 36.13 -16.60
N MET A 386 10.14 36.65 -17.71
CA MET A 386 10.79 36.66 -19.02
C MET A 386 11.96 37.63 -19.03
N VAL A 387 11.78 38.84 -18.49
CA VAL A 387 12.85 39.85 -18.39
C VAL A 387 13.97 39.35 -17.47
N ARG A 388 13.62 38.79 -16.32
CA ARG A 388 14.59 38.21 -15.38
C ARG A 388 15.43 37.10 -16.02
N ALA A 389 14.78 36.16 -16.74
CA ALA A 389 15.50 35.07 -17.41
C ALA A 389 16.45 35.57 -18.49
N HIS A 390 16.07 36.61 -19.24
CA HIS A 390 16.91 37.21 -20.26
C HIS A 390 18.10 37.99 -19.66
N ILE A 391 17.85 38.83 -18.67
CA ILE A 391 18.91 39.58 -17.97
C ILE A 391 19.90 38.64 -17.27
N ALA A 392 19.44 37.49 -16.78
CA ALA A 392 20.33 36.49 -16.20
C ALA A 392 21.39 35.98 -17.20
N THR A 393 21.11 36.00 -18.49
CA THR A 393 22.08 35.58 -19.53
C THR A 393 23.25 36.59 -19.70
N PHE A 394 23.07 37.86 -19.33
CA PHE A 394 24.12 38.90 -19.40
C PHE A 394 24.95 38.96 -18.11
N ARG A 395 24.43 38.45 -17.00
CA ARG A 395 25.16 38.46 -15.72
C ARG A 395 26.33 37.47 -15.68
N GLY A 396 26.81 36.97 -16.82
CA GLY A 396 27.87 35.98 -16.90
C GLY A 396 27.49 34.66 -16.23
N ALA A 397 27.95 33.51 -16.72
CA ALA A 397 27.93 32.30 -15.88
C ALA A 397 28.74 32.65 -14.62
N PRO A 398 28.19 32.51 -13.39
CA PRO A 398 28.98 32.68 -12.20
C PRO A 398 30.19 31.76 -12.34
N ALA A 399 31.41 32.30 -12.12
CA ALA A 399 32.54 31.46 -11.76
C ALA A 399 32.02 30.44 -10.77
N GLU A 400 32.24 29.12 -10.99
CA GLU A 400 31.72 27.98 -10.26
C GLU A 400 30.92 28.37 -9.02
N ALA A 401 29.58 28.29 -9.11
CA ALA A 401 28.75 28.71 -7.99
C ALA A 401 29.27 27.90 -6.79
N PRO A 402 29.58 28.53 -5.66
CA PRO A 402 30.11 27.81 -4.51
C PRO A 402 29.18 26.67 -4.21
N PRO A 403 29.70 25.48 -3.86
CA PRO A 403 28.91 24.31 -3.62
C PRO A 403 27.76 24.67 -2.68
N ARG A 404 26.54 24.33 -3.06
CA ARG A 404 25.36 24.67 -2.25
C ARG A 404 25.51 24.01 -0.89
N PRO A 405 25.34 24.75 0.20
CA PRO A 405 25.44 24.15 1.53
C PRO A 405 24.46 22.99 1.66
N PRO A 406 24.83 21.91 2.37
CA PRO A 406 23.96 20.77 2.55
C PRO A 406 22.67 21.19 3.24
N THR A 407 21.56 20.57 2.83
CA THR A 407 20.24 20.83 3.42
C THR A 407 20.11 20.08 4.75
N VAL A 408 19.24 20.56 5.65
CA VAL A 408 18.90 19.88 6.90
C VAL A 408 18.57 18.38 6.65
N ARG A 409 17.79 18.09 5.62
CA ARG A 409 17.40 16.72 5.27
C ARG A 409 18.60 15.85 4.84
N GLN A 410 19.56 16.41 4.11
CA GLN A 410 20.79 15.68 3.72
C GLN A 410 21.61 15.35 4.96
N VAL A 411 21.90 16.34 5.80
CA VAL A 411 22.69 16.14 7.03
C VAL A 411 21.99 15.17 7.98
N THR A 412 20.69 15.30 8.21
CA THR A 412 19.90 14.34 8.98
C THR A 412 20.03 12.93 8.38
N GLY A 413 19.92 12.82 7.05
CA GLY A 413 20.09 11.55 6.36
C GLY A 413 21.49 10.94 6.51
N TRP A 414 22.54 11.75 6.52
CA TRP A 414 23.91 11.28 6.77
C TRP A 414 24.12 10.81 8.19
N LEU A 415 23.59 11.54 9.19
CA LEU A 415 23.70 11.20 10.60
C LEU A 415 22.93 9.91 10.98
N THR A 416 21.79 9.65 10.30
CA THR A 416 20.93 8.52 10.63
C THR A 416 21.15 7.28 9.76
N ARG A 417 21.99 7.35 8.73
CA ARG A 417 22.41 6.17 7.97
C ARG A 417 23.60 5.50 8.61
N HIS A 418 23.70 4.18 8.36
CA HIS A 418 24.88 3.45 8.78
C HIS A 418 26.12 3.99 8.04
N PRO A 419 27.24 4.30 8.74
CA PRO A 419 28.42 4.96 8.14
C PRO A 419 28.98 4.25 6.90
N LYS A 420 28.93 2.92 6.85
CA LYS A 420 29.38 2.11 5.71
C LYS A 420 28.53 2.29 4.45
N THR A 421 27.31 2.83 4.54
CA THR A 421 26.41 3.06 3.41
C THR A 421 26.50 4.46 2.81
N LEU A 422 27.28 5.35 3.44
CA LEU A 422 27.55 6.68 2.93
C LEU A 422 28.58 6.61 1.79
N THR A 423 28.39 7.41 0.74
CA THR A 423 29.40 7.61 -0.30
C THR A 423 30.62 8.33 0.28
N GLU A 424 31.74 8.28 -0.41
CA GLU A 424 32.93 9.03 0.05
C GLU A 424 32.70 10.53 0.08
N GLU A 425 31.96 11.06 -0.89
CA GLU A 425 31.54 12.46 -0.96
C GLU A 425 30.65 12.83 0.23
N ASP A 426 29.58 12.03 0.51
CA ASP A 426 28.71 12.25 1.69
C ASP A 426 29.51 12.23 3.01
N ARG A 427 30.54 11.35 3.13
CA ARG A 427 31.38 11.27 4.32
C ARG A 427 32.27 12.50 4.47
N ALA A 428 32.86 12.99 3.39
CA ALA A 428 33.68 14.20 3.38
C ALA A 428 32.85 15.41 3.78
N ASP A 429 31.68 15.59 3.17
CA ASP A 429 30.76 16.66 3.47
C ASP A 429 30.25 16.61 4.91
N LEU A 430 29.90 15.43 5.41
CA LEU A 430 29.50 15.25 6.80
C LEU A 430 30.63 15.61 7.75
N LYS A 431 31.86 15.15 7.49
CA LYS A 431 33.05 15.47 8.32
C LYS A 431 33.28 16.97 8.39
N ASP A 432 33.11 17.68 7.26
CA ASP A 432 33.27 19.13 7.20
C ASP A 432 32.19 19.86 8.04
N VAL A 433 30.93 19.38 7.98
CA VAL A 433 29.85 19.91 8.81
C VAL A 433 30.12 19.68 10.31
N LEU A 434 30.55 18.47 10.71
CA LEU A 434 30.81 18.13 12.10
C LEU A 434 32.01 18.90 12.66
N THR A 435 33.05 19.14 11.86
CA THR A 435 34.22 19.94 12.26
C THR A 435 33.81 21.39 12.55
N ARG A 436 32.84 21.93 11.82
CA ARG A 436 32.34 23.29 12.00
C ARG A 436 31.33 23.46 13.13
N CYS A 437 30.65 22.39 13.53
CA CYS A 437 29.59 22.43 14.54
C CYS A 437 29.79 21.32 15.57
N PRO A 438 30.46 21.64 16.71
CA PRO A 438 30.68 20.67 17.80
C PRO A 438 29.38 20.08 18.37
N GLU A 439 28.28 20.83 18.32
CA GLU A 439 26.96 20.37 18.77
C GLU A 439 26.44 19.24 17.85
N LEU A 440 26.61 19.37 16.53
CA LEU A 440 26.24 18.32 15.58
C LEU A 440 27.19 17.12 15.66
N ASP A 441 28.47 17.32 16.02
CA ASP A 441 29.40 16.22 16.26
C ASP A 441 28.99 15.41 17.50
N LYS A 442 28.62 16.08 18.61
CA LYS A 442 28.03 15.42 19.78
C LYS A 442 26.75 14.65 19.41
N ALA A 443 25.86 15.30 18.62
CA ALA A 443 24.64 14.64 18.14
C ALA A 443 24.96 13.38 17.32
N ALA A 444 25.97 13.43 16.45
CA ALA A 444 26.45 12.27 15.68
C ALA A 444 26.95 11.13 16.57
N GLY A 445 27.63 11.46 17.67
CA GLY A 445 28.02 10.51 18.72
C GLY A 445 26.79 9.79 19.29
N HIS A 446 25.84 10.55 19.83
CA HIS A 446 24.62 9.99 20.43
C HIS A 446 23.80 9.14 19.45
N VAL A 447 23.75 9.51 18.17
CA VAL A 447 23.04 8.71 17.15
C VAL A 447 23.75 7.38 16.90
N ARG A 448 25.07 7.36 16.84
CA ARG A 448 25.88 6.13 16.68
C ARG A 448 25.69 5.20 17.87
N ASP A 449 25.83 5.73 19.09
CA ASP A 449 25.65 4.98 20.33
C ASP A 449 24.25 4.34 20.41
N PHE A 450 23.19 5.10 20.05
CA PHE A 450 21.84 4.54 19.99
C PHE A 450 21.69 3.48 18.89
N GLY A 451 22.34 3.67 17.76
CA GLY A 451 22.40 2.66 16.69
C GLY A 451 23.05 1.36 17.14
N GLU A 452 24.11 1.44 17.94
CA GLU A 452 24.79 0.29 18.55
C GLU A 452 23.90 -0.38 19.60
N ILE A 453 23.24 0.38 20.47
CA ILE A 453 22.28 -0.14 21.46
C ILE A 453 21.17 -0.92 20.74
N LEU A 454 20.64 -0.36 19.66
CA LEU A 454 19.52 -0.96 18.91
C LEU A 454 19.95 -2.22 18.15
N SER A 455 21.11 -2.20 17.50
CA SER A 455 21.61 -3.33 16.71
C SER A 455 22.23 -4.44 17.57
N GLY A 456 22.94 -4.05 18.63
CA GLY A 456 23.59 -4.96 19.59
C GLY A 456 22.65 -5.48 20.68
N ARG A 457 21.40 -5.01 20.74
CA ARG A 457 20.42 -5.34 21.80
C ARG A 457 20.92 -5.03 23.21
N LEU A 458 21.54 -3.89 23.34
CA LEU A 458 22.16 -3.43 24.59
C LEU A 458 21.19 -2.56 25.41
N GLY A 459 19.93 -2.99 25.57
CA GLY A 459 18.90 -2.20 26.25
C GLY A 459 19.26 -1.82 27.69
N SER A 460 20.08 -2.59 28.37
CA SER A 460 20.60 -2.28 29.73
C SER A 460 21.43 -0.98 29.79
N THR A 461 22.02 -0.55 28.67
CA THR A 461 22.82 0.69 28.58
C THR A 461 21.98 1.93 28.28
N LEU A 462 20.68 1.75 28.00
CA LEU A 462 19.78 2.85 27.65
C LEU A 462 19.71 3.95 28.72
N PRO A 463 19.62 3.68 30.04
CA PRO A 463 19.60 4.74 31.04
C PRO A 463 20.83 5.65 30.98
N THR A 464 22.03 5.07 30.84
CA THR A 464 23.30 5.81 30.71
C THR A 464 23.31 6.68 29.44
N TRP A 465 22.79 6.15 28.32
CA TRP A 465 22.65 6.91 27.08
C TRP A 465 21.68 8.09 27.24
N ILE A 466 20.54 7.89 27.91
CA ILE A 466 19.57 8.94 28.19
C ILE A 466 20.21 10.06 29.03
N ASP A 467 20.98 9.71 30.06
CA ASP A 467 21.65 10.68 30.91
C ASP A 467 22.70 11.49 30.14
N ALA A 468 23.48 10.85 29.27
CA ALA A 468 24.46 11.51 28.41
C ALA A 468 23.80 12.48 27.41
N VAL A 469 22.67 12.09 26.80
CA VAL A 469 21.90 12.97 25.89
C VAL A 469 21.30 14.15 26.66
N ASP A 470 20.76 13.90 27.84
CA ASP A 470 20.19 14.96 28.69
C ASP A 470 21.26 15.97 29.10
N ALA A 471 22.42 15.50 29.52
CA ALA A 471 23.56 16.38 29.88
C ALA A 471 24.06 17.24 28.69
N SER A 472 23.88 16.78 27.45
CA SER A 472 24.31 17.50 26.24
C SER A 472 23.40 18.67 25.86
N GLN A 473 22.16 18.75 26.39
CA GLN A 473 21.15 19.80 26.17
C GLN A 473 20.89 20.10 24.69
N LEU A 474 21.03 19.10 23.82
CA LEU A 474 20.85 19.27 22.37
C LEU A 474 19.36 19.37 21.99
N PRO A 475 18.95 20.41 21.22
CA PRO A 475 17.57 20.58 20.78
C PRO A 475 17.02 19.32 20.10
N GLY A 476 15.82 18.92 20.45
CA GLY A 476 15.18 17.72 19.90
C GLY A 476 15.64 16.42 20.56
N LEU A 477 16.96 16.18 20.71
CA LEU A 477 17.50 14.95 21.31
C LEU A 477 17.20 14.85 22.81
N THR A 478 17.37 15.94 23.58
CA THR A 478 16.99 16.00 24.99
C THR A 478 15.51 15.67 25.18
N GLY A 479 14.62 16.26 24.38
CA GLY A 479 13.20 15.94 24.41
C GLY A 479 12.90 14.47 24.09
N PHE A 480 13.61 13.88 23.12
CA PHE A 480 13.47 12.47 22.78
C PHE A 480 13.91 11.56 23.94
N ALA A 481 15.02 11.85 24.60
CA ALA A 481 15.53 11.10 25.77
C ALA A 481 14.56 11.17 26.94
N VAL A 482 14.03 12.37 27.29
CA VAL A 482 13.03 12.55 28.33
C VAL A 482 11.75 11.75 28.02
N HIS A 483 11.32 11.72 26.78
CA HIS A 483 10.16 10.91 26.37
C HIS A 483 10.41 9.40 26.51
N MET A 484 11.64 8.92 26.35
CA MET A 484 11.96 7.49 26.58
C MET A 484 11.87 7.10 28.06
N ARG A 485 12.22 7.99 28.98
CA ARG A 485 12.08 7.73 30.44
C ARG A 485 10.64 7.41 30.86
N ARG A 486 9.63 7.96 30.16
CA ARG A 486 8.20 7.75 30.48
C ARG A 486 7.74 6.30 30.19
N ASP A 487 8.46 5.58 29.33
CA ASP A 487 8.13 4.22 28.89
C ASP A 487 9.39 3.33 28.93
N LEU A 488 10.25 3.57 29.94
CA LEU A 488 11.61 3.05 30.01
C LEU A 488 11.64 1.52 29.96
N GLU A 489 10.78 0.85 30.71
CA GLU A 489 10.70 -0.62 30.75
C GLU A 489 10.40 -1.21 29.38
N ALA A 490 9.38 -0.69 28.70
CA ALA A 490 9.01 -1.18 27.38
C ALA A 490 10.08 -0.87 26.31
N VAL A 491 10.76 0.29 26.41
CA VAL A 491 11.86 0.65 25.50
C VAL A 491 13.08 -0.24 25.77
N THR A 492 13.45 -0.47 27.03
CA THR A 492 14.53 -1.37 27.40
C THR A 492 14.26 -2.80 26.93
N ALA A 493 13.02 -3.29 27.13
CA ALA A 493 12.61 -4.60 26.61
C ALA A 493 12.70 -4.66 25.06
N GLY A 494 12.27 -3.59 24.36
CA GLY A 494 12.37 -3.49 22.91
C GLY A 494 13.81 -3.48 22.37
N LEU A 495 14.74 -2.93 23.14
CA LEU A 495 16.16 -2.89 22.81
C LEU A 495 16.96 -4.11 23.32
N THR A 496 16.31 -5.03 24.04
CA THR A 496 16.97 -6.24 24.59
C THR A 496 16.45 -7.51 23.94
N LEU A 497 15.13 -7.63 23.78
CA LEU A 497 14.49 -8.86 23.32
C LEU A 497 14.48 -8.98 21.78
N ASP A 498 14.32 -10.21 21.31
CA ASP A 498 14.18 -10.51 19.88
C ASP A 498 12.87 -9.99 19.29
N TRP A 499 11.85 -9.87 20.11
CA TRP A 499 10.52 -9.47 19.70
C TRP A 499 10.49 -8.05 19.16
N SER A 500 9.79 -7.87 18.07
CA SER A 500 9.54 -6.55 17.46
C SER A 500 8.24 -6.59 16.65
N SER A 501 7.71 -5.44 16.35
CA SER A 501 6.50 -5.32 15.51
C SER A 501 6.78 -5.37 14.00
N GLY A 502 7.97 -5.79 13.57
CA GLY A 502 8.31 -5.86 12.14
C GLY A 502 7.35 -6.71 11.31
N SER A 503 6.80 -7.78 11.89
CA SER A 503 5.76 -8.61 11.27
C SER A 503 4.43 -7.87 11.07
N ILE A 504 4.13 -6.87 11.88
CA ILE A 504 2.89 -6.09 11.84
C ILE A 504 2.87 -5.18 10.61
N GLU A 505 4.01 -4.66 10.16
CA GLU A 505 4.10 -3.83 8.95
C GLU A 505 3.58 -4.58 7.71
N GLY A 506 3.89 -5.87 7.61
CA GLY A 506 3.34 -6.75 6.57
C GLY A 506 1.81 -6.84 6.63
N ALA A 507 1.24 -7.00 7.82
CA ALA A 507 -0.21 -7.01 8.05
C ALA A 507 -0.85 -5.66 7.69
N VAL A 508 -0.27 -4.54 8.14
CA VAL A 508 -0.76 -3.18 7.80
C VAL A 508 -0.72 -2.93 6.29
N ASN A 509 0.31 -3.41 5.58
CA ASN A 509 0.39 -3.27 4.13
C ASN A 509 -0.67 -4.12 3.42
N ARG A 510 -0.97 -5.34 3.90
CA ARG A 510 -2.09 -6.17 3.45
C ARG A 510 -3.43 -5.45 3.67
N ILE A 511 -3.65 -4.89 4.85
CA ILE A 511 -4.84 -4.09 5.18
C ILE A 511 -5.00 -2.89 4.23
N LYS A 512 -3.92 -2.18 3.92
CA LYS A 512 -3.95 -1.08 2.94
C LYS A 512 -4.40 -1.57 1.55
N LYS A 513 -4.00 -2.78 1.12
CA LYS A 513 -4.44 -3.41 -0.13
C LYS A 513 -5.94 -3.70 -0.09
N ILE A 514 -6.43 -4.38 0.96
CA ILE A 514 -7.85 -4.71 1.15
C ILE A 514 -8.70 -3.44 1.16
N LYS A 515 -8.27 -2.41 1.88
CA LYS A 515 -8.96 -1.12 1.93
C LYS A 515 -9.07 -0.46 0.54
N ARG A 516 -8.02 -0.52 -0.29
CA ARG A 516 -8.06 -0.02 -1.68
C ARG A 516 -9.03 -0.82 -2.55
N GLN A 517 -9.06 -2.15 -2.39
CA GLN A 517 -10.00 -3.05 -3.06
C GLN A 517 -11.46 -2.70 -2.74
N LEU A 518 -11.72 -2.23 -1.52
CA LEU A 518 -13.03 -1.76 -1.06
C LEU A 518 -13.29 -0.27 -1.38
N TYR A 519 -12.39 0.38 -2.14
CA TYR A 519 -12.47 1.81 -2.51
C TYR A 519 -12.58 2.77 -1.31
N GLY A 520 -12.12 2.36 -0.13
CA GLY A 520 -12.23 3.15 1.11
C GLY A 520 -13.66 3.43 1.58
N ARG A 521 -14.66 2.68 1.07
CA ARG A 521 -16.09 2.86 1.37
C ARG A 521 -16.70 1.80 2.27
N ALA A 522 -15.92 0.81 2.67
CA ALA A 522 -16.38 -0.22 3.60
C ALA A 522 -16.55 0.38 5.00
N GLY A 523 -17.64 0.01 5.66
CA GLY A 523 -17.77 0.19 7.11
C GLY A 523 -16.78 -0.72 7.86
N PHE A 524 -16.60 -0.44 9.15
CA PHE A 524 -15.66 -1.16 10.00
C PHE A 524 -15.89 -2.68 9.97
N GLU A 525 -17.12 -3.14 10.17
CA GLU A 525 -17.45 -4.57 10.24
C GLU A 525 -17.06 -5.34 8.96
N LEU A 526 -17.37 -4.78 7.79
CA LEU A 526 -16.98 -5.39 6.52
C LEU A 526 -15.46 -5.39 6.35
N LEU A 527 -14.79 -4.29 6.71
CA LEU A 527 -13.34 -4.21 6.61
C LEU A 527 -12.67 -5.23 7.54
N ARG A 528 -13.10 -5.31 8.81
CA ARG A 528 -12.64 -6.30 9.78
C ARG A 528 -12.81 -7.72 9.24
N LYS A 529 -14.03 -8.07 8.78
CA LYS A 529 -14.33 -9.39 8.21
C LYS A 529 -13.41 -9.75 7.03
N MET A 530 -13.19 -8.81 6.11
CA MET A 530 -12.29 -9.01 4.96
C MET A 530 -10.82 -9.17 5.37
N ILE A 531 -10.38 -8.51 6.44
CA ILE A 531 -9.02 -8.64 6.98
C ILE A 531 -8.83 -10.02 7.62
N LEU A 532 -9.78 -10.47 8.41
CA LEU A 532 -9.68 -11.73 9.14
C LEU A 532 -9.76 -12.96 8.24
N LEU A 533 -10.45 -12.87 7.09
CA LEU A 533 -10.68 -13.98 6.16
C LEU A 533 -9.68 -14.04 4.99
N GLN A 534 -8.73 -13.12 4.89
CA GLN A 534 -7.68 -13.07 3.86
C GLN A 534 -6.28 -13.19 4.48
#